data_94c7a90d388f42992e49a15e0ae19249
#
_entry.id   94c7a90d388f42992e49a15e0ae19249
#
_cell.length_a   1.000
_cell.length_b   1.000
_cell.length_c   1.000
_cell.angle_alpha   90.00
_cell.angle_beta   90.00
_cell.angle_gamma   90.00
#
_symmetry.space_group_name_H-M   'P 1'
#
loop_
_entity.id
_entity.type
_entity.pdbx_description
1 polymer ?
#
loop_
_entity_poly.entity_id
_entity_poly.type
_entity_poly.pdbx_seq_one_letter_code
_entity_poly.pdbx_strand_id
1 'polypeptide(L)'
;GLDRSSLVLSTKKGVRKPVTPQDVVQSLEESLKRLGTDYVDLYHLHAVVLEDYDRLLNEIVPTMQRLREQGKIRHLAISERFVQDTQHSMLQRALQDDVWDVMMVGFNPLNQSARKSVFAQTIEKKIGILVMFAVRRALSRPERLKEVLVELIERGEVNAQDVDLEDPLGFLVHEGGATSIPDAAYRFCRDEPGTHVILSGTGNPVHLQANLATFERPSLPEVDRQHLVRIFRRVDSVAGN
;
A
#
# COMPACT_ATOMS: atom_id res chain seq x y z
N GLY A 1 10.25 27.64 7.34
CA GLY A 1 9.45 26.45 7.10
C GLY A 1 9.51 26.03 5.64
N LEU A 2 9.05 24.84 5.32
CA LEU A 2 8.96 24.38 3.93
C LEU A 2 7.82 25.11 3.23
N ASP A 3 7.98 25.42 1.95
CA ASP A 3 6.90 25.95 1.13
C ASP A 3 5.79 24.89 1.00
N ARG A 4 4.53 25.29 1.26
CA ARG A 4 3.36 24.43 1.13
C ARG A 4 3.25 23.80 -0.28
N SER A 5 3.61 24.54 -1.31
CA SER A 5 3.55 24.06 -2.70
C SER A 5 4.57 22.97 -3.03
N SER A 6 5.63 22.84 -2.25
CA SER A 6 6.65 21.79 -2.39
C SER A 6 6.27 20.46 -1.70
N LEU A 7 5.13 20.43 -0.99
CA LEU A 7 4.68 19.28 -0.23
C LEU A 7 3.42 18.67 -0.83
N VAL A 8 3.35 17.35 -0.86
CA VAL A 8 2.12 16.57 -1.10
C VAL A 8 1.55 16.15 0.25
N LEU A 9 0.48 16.80 0.69
CA LEU A 9 -0.20 16.49 1.95
C LEU A 9 -1.35 15.52 1.71
N SER A 10 -1.31 14.40 2.42
CA SER A 10 -2.33 13.35 2.37
C SER A 10 -2.96 13.16 3.75
N THR A 11 -4.30 13.22 3.82
CA THR A 11 -5.05 12.86 5.03
C THR A 11 -6.24 11.96 4.68
N LYS A 12 -6.95 11.49 5.69
CA LYS A 12 -7.97 10.45 5.48
C LYS A 12 -9.10 10.53 6.48
N LYS A 13 -10.31 10.14 6.04
CA LYS A 13 -11.46 9.85 6.90
C LYS A 13 -11.63 8.35 7.06
N GLY A 14 -11.53 7.85 8.30
CA GLY A 14 -11.83 6.46 8.61
C GLY A 14 -13.33 6.17 8.45
N VAL A 15 -13.67 5.05 7.78
CA VAL A 15 -15.06 4.65 7.49
C VAL A 15 -15.44 3.32 8.15
N ARG A 16 -14.68 2.86 9.14
CA ARG A 16 -14.96 1.62 9.90
C ARG A 16 -16.28 1.66 10.69
N LYS A 17 -16.80 2.84 10.96
CA LYS A 17 -18.14 3.08 11.50
C LYS A 17 -18.95 3.81 10.45
N PRO A 18 -20.26 3.72 10.46
CA PRO A 18 -21.10 4.52 9.57
C PRO A 18 -20.70 6.00 9.64
N VAL A 19 -20.48 6.61 8.50
CA VAL A 19 -20.13 8.02 8.36
C VAL A 19 -21.18 8.73 7.55
N THR A 20 -21.41 10.01 7.88
CA THR A 20 -22.30 10.91 7.16
C THR A 20 -21.48 11.89 6.30
N PRO A 21 -22.09 12.54 5.31
CA PRO A 21 -21.47 13.65 4.59
C PRO A 21 -20.91 14.74 5.52
N GLN A 22 -21.62 15.05 6.60
CA GLN A 22 -21.19 16.04 7.58
C GLN A 22 -19.92 15.62 8.33
N ASP A 23 -19.79 14.33 8.68
CA ASP A 23 -18.59 13.81 9.32
C ASP A 23 -17.36 13.93 8.43
N VAL A 24 -17.54 13.81 7.11
CA VAL A 24 -16.45 13.95 6.12
C VAL A 24 -15.99 15.40 6.06
N VAL A 25 -16.93 16.35 5.98
CA VAL A 25 -16.64 17.79 5.99
C VAL A 25 -15.90 18.19 7.27
N GLN A 26 -16.44 17.82 8.44
CA GLN A 26 -15.84 18.16 9.73
C GLN A 26 -14.43 17.57 9.87
N SER A 27 -14.23 16.31 9.47
CA SER A 27 -12.91 15.66 9.54
C SER A 27 -11.88 16.35 8.65
N LEU A 28 -12.28 16.83 7.47
CA LEU A 28 -11.39 17.61 6.60
C LEU A 28 -11.04 18.94 7.23
N GLU A 29 -12.03 19.72 7.70
CA GLU A 29 -11.81 21.02 8.33
C GLU A 29 -10.88 20.93 9.55
N GLU A 30 -11.06 19.91 10.40
CA GLU A 30 -10.16 19.63 11.52
C GLU A 30 -8.75 19.30 11.06
N SER A 31 -8.61 18.57 9.94
CA SER A 31 -7.30 18.23 9.35
C SER A 31 -6.62 19.48 8.80
N LEU A 32 -7.32 20.31 8.05
CA LEU A 32 -6.81 21.57 7.50
C LEU A 32 -6.34 22.52 8.63
N LYS A 33 -7.14 22.67 9.67
CA LYS A 33 -6.79 23.48 10.86
C LYS A 33 -5.52 22.95 11.53
N ARG A 34 -5.39 21.64 11.75
CA ARG A 34 -4.20 21.05 12.39
C ARG A 34 -2.95 21.15 11.52
N LEU A 35 -3.10 21.07 10.21
CA LEU A 35 -2.00 21.17 9.25
C LEU A 35 -1.62 22.62 8.95
N GLY A 36 -2.46 23.61 9.32
CA GLY A 36 -2.23 25.03 9.03
C GLY A 36 -2.25 25.34 7.53
N THR A 37 -3.18 24.75 6.79
CA THR A 37 -3.30 24.89 5.33
C THR A 37 -4.76 24.94 4.91
N ASP A 38 -5.03 25.54 3.75
CA ASP A 38 -6.38 25.67 3.20
C ASP A 38 -6.79 24.46 2.33
N TYR A 39 -5.83 23.60 1.96
CA TYR A 39 -6.10 22.42 1.14
C TYR A 39 -5.18 21.25 1.46
N VAL A 40 -5.63 20.04 1.10
CA VAL A 40 -4.83 18.84 1.02
C VAL A 40 -4.74 18.35 -0.42
N ASP A 41 -3.62 17.71 -0.76
CA ASP A 41 -3.43 17.16 -2.10
C ASP A 41 -4.25 15.87 -2.26
N LEU A 42 -4.21 14.97 -1.26
CA LEU A 42 -4.94 13.71 -1.29
C LEU A 42 -5.87 13.60 -0.08
N TYR A 43 -7.15 13.29 -0.33
CA TYR A 43 -8.10 12.97 0.74
C TYR A 43 -8.70 11.59 0.52
N HIS A 44 -8.43 10.68 1.46
CA HIS A 44 -8.83 9.28 1.32
C HIS A 44 -10.09 8.93 2.12
N LEU A 45 -10.97 8.11 1.52
CA LEU A 45 -11.79 7.20 2.30
C LEU A 45 -10.89 6.06 2.79
N HIS A 46 -10.81 5.88 4.11
CA HIS A 46 -9.78 5.04 4.72
C HIS A 46 -10.33 3.71 5.24
N ALA A 47 -9.66 2.63 4.81
CA ALA A 47 -9.97 1.26 5.22
C ALA A 47 -11.40 0.85 4.82
N VAL A 48 -11.75 1.13 3.58
CA VAL A 48 -13.02 0.74 2.96
C VAL A 48 -13.03 -0.79 2.80
N VAL A 49 -14.20 -1.38 3.05
CA VAL A 49 -14.51 -2.79 2.79
C VAL A 49 -15.52 -2.90 1.65
N LEU A 50 -15.56 -4.04 0.98
CA LEU A 50 -16.41 -4.25 -0.19
C LEU A 50 -17.89 -3.97 0.09
N GLU A 51 -18.37 -4.42 1.24
CA GLU A 51 -19.78 -4.31 1.64
C GLU A 51 -20.26 -2.87 1.82
N ASP A 52 -19.35 -1.95 2.18
CA ASP A 52 -19.64 -0.53 2.37
C ASP A 52 -19.45 0.31 1.11
N TYR A 53 -18.76 -0.21 0.10
CA TYR A 53 -18.28 0.58 -1.03
C TYR A 53 -19.40 1.31 -1.78
N ASP A 54 -20.45 0.61 -2.20
CA ASP A 54 -21.54 1.20 -2.99
C ASP A 54 -22.31 2.28 -2.21
N ARG A 55 -22.49 2.10 -0.91
CA ARG A 55 -23.07 3.14 -0.03
C ARG A 55 -22.17 4.36 0.02
N LEU A 56 -20.86 4.18 0.24
CA LEU A 56 -19.91 5.29 0.28
C LEU A 56 -19.81 6.02 -1.06
N LEU A 57 -19.85 5.30 -2.16
CA LEU A 57 -19.89 5.88 -3.51
C LEU A 57 -21.09 6.81 -3.69
N ASN A 58 -22.29 6.37 -3.29
CA ASN A 58 -23.51 7.11 -3.52
C ASN A 58 -23.75 8.23 -2.49
N GLU A 59 -23.40 8.03 -1.23
CA GLU A 59 -23.74 8.98 -0.16
C GLU A 59 -22.59 9.94 0.18
N ILE A 60 -21.33 9.48 0.09
CA ILE A 60 -20.17 10.21 0.59
C ILE A 60 -19.36 10.86 -0.54
N VAL A 61 -19.11 10.15 -1.62
CA VAL A 61 -18.28 10.65 -2.73
C VAL A 61 -18.80 11.97 -3.31
N PRO A 62 -20.11 12.24 -3.46
CA PRO A 62 -20.62 13.53 -3.91
C PRO A 62 -20.17 14.71 -3.01
N THR A 63 -20.03 14.45 -1.70
CA THR A 63 -19.50 15.47 -0.77
C THR A 63 -18.01 15.70 -0.98
N MET A 64 -17.23 14.66 -1.21
CA MET A 64 -15.80 14.80 -1.53
C MET A 64 -15.60 15.58 -2.84
N GLN A 65 -16.43 15.32 -3.85
CA GLN A 65 -16.40 16.06 -5.12
C GLN A 65 -16.69 17.57 -4.91
N ARG A 66 -17.70 17.92 -4.13
CA ARG A 66 -17.96 19.34 -3.75
C ARG A 66 -16.78 19.97 -3.01
N LEU A 67 -16.12 19.24 -2.11
CA LEU A 67 -14.93 19.73 -1.41
C LEU A 67 -13.76 19.94 -2.37
N ARG A 68 -13.64 19.13 -3.43
CA ARG A 68 -12.68 19.34 -4.52
C ARG A 68 -13.01 20.59 -5.34
N GLU A 69 -14.27 20.80 -5.71
CA GLU A 69 -14.74 22.01 -6.40
C GLU A 69 -14.50 23.29 -5.59
N GLN A 70 -14.56 23.18 -4.25
CA GLN A 70 -14.22 24.28 -3.31
C GLN A 70 -12.70 24.50 -3.17
N GLY A 71 -11.86 23.70 -3.82
CA GLY A 71 -10.41 23.77 -3.74
C GLY A 71 -9.77 23.24 -2.45
N LYS A 72 -10.55 22.61 -1.56
CA LYS A 72 -10.05 22.04 -0.28
C LYS A 72 -9.37 20.67 -0.45
N ILE A 73 -9.68 19.97 -1.52
CA ILE A 73 -9.10 18.69 -1.91
C ILE A 73 -8.65 18.81 -3.36
N ARG A 74 -7.44 18.33 -3.70
CA ARG A 74 -6.99 18.25 -5.10
C ARG A 74 -7.42 16.96 -5.75
N HIS A 75 -7.20 15.83 -5.06
CA HIS A 75 -7.45 14.50 -5.60
C HIS A 75 -8.24 13.64 -4.61
N LEU A 76 -9.23 12.92 -5.14
CA LEU A 76 -10.00 11.94 -4.38
C LEU A 76 -9.25 10.62 -4.32
N ALA A 77 -9.13 10.08 -3.13
CA ALA A 77 -8.39 8.85 -2.92
C ALA A 77 -9.16 7.83 -2.07
N ILE A 78 -8.84 6.55 -2.25
CA ILE A 78 -9.43 5.46 -1.51
C ILE A 78 -8.33 4.53 -0.98
N SER A 79 -8.56 3.91 0.17
CA SER A 79 -7.67 2.90 0.73
C SER A 79 -8.46 1.68 1.15
N GLU A 80 -8.00 0.53 0.75
CA GLU A 80 -8.57 -0.75 1.16
C GLU A 80 -8.22 -1.11 2.60
N ARG A 81 -8.92 -2.12 3.13
CA ARG A 81 -8.61 -2.76 4.40
C ARG A 81 -7.84 -4.08 4.17
N PHE A 82 -6.63 -3.98 3.65
CA PHE A 82 -5.83 -5.09 3.13
C PHE A 82 -5.70 -6.29 4.07
N VAL A 83 -5.67 -6.10 5.39
CA VAL A 83 -5.62 -7.23 6.35
C VAL A 83 -6.86 -8.12 6.29
N GLN A 84 -7.99 -7.60 5.83
CA GLN A 84 -9.25 -8.33 5.71
C GLN A 84 -9.60 -8.69 4.27
N ASP A 85 -9.07 -7.94 3.30
CA ASP A 85 -9.29 -8.13 1.87
C ASP A 85 -7.94 -8.24 1.15
N THR A 86 -7.26 -9.36 1.37
CA THR A 86 -5.92 -9.63 0.83
C THR A 86 -5.92 -9.92 -0.67
N GLN A 87 -7.11 -10.09 -1.27
CA GLN A 87 -7.32 -10.30 -2.71
C GLN A 87 -7.79 -9.02 -3.43
N HIS A 88 -7.89 -7.88 -2.71
CA HIS A 88 -8.24 -6.56 -3.24
C HIS A 88 -9.66 -6.47 -3.84
N SER A 89 -10.62 -7.23 -3.36
CA SER A 89 -11.98 -7.28 -3.90
C SER A 89 -12.64 -5.90 -3.92
N MET A 90 -12.46 -5.11 -2.84
CA MET A 90 -12.97 -3.74 -2.77
C MET A 90 -12.35 -2.84 -3.84
N LEU A 91 -11.04 -2.89 -4.05
CA LEU A 91 -10.38 -2.08 -5.09
C LEU A 91 -10.78 -2.50 -6.49
N GLN A 92 -10.96 -3.80 -6.75
CA GLN A 92 -11.47 -4.30 -8.03
C GLN A 92 -12.88 -3.77 -8.31
N ARG A 93 -13.75 -3.67 -7.28
CA ARG A 93 -15.06 -3.02 -7.40
C ARG A 93 -14.91 -1.51 -7.67
N ALA A 94 -14.01 -0.82 -6.95
CA ALA A 94 -13.76 0.60 -7.09
C ALA A 94 -13.21 0.99 -8.48
N LEU A 95 -12.48 0.10 -9.14
CA LEU A 95 -11.96 0.29 -10.48
C LEU A 95 -13.06 0.33 -11.57
N GLN A 96 -14.28 -0.05 -11.26
CA GLN A 96 -15.42 0.08 -12.20
C GLN A 96 -15.97 1.51 -12.25
N ASP A 97 -15.56 2.38 -11.34
CA ASP A 97 -16.03 3.76 -11.23
C ASP A 97 -14.91 4.77 -11.55
N ASP A 98 -15.17 5.74 -12.43
CA ASP A 98 -14.18 6.74 -12.85
C ASP A 98 -14.19 7.96 -11.90
N VAL A 99 -13.97 7.70 -10.62
CA VAL A 99 -14.05 8.74 -9.57
C VAL A 99 -12.75 8.86 -8.76
N TRP A 100 -11.90 7.85 -8.78
CA TRP A 100 -10.71 7.80 -7.96
C TRP A 100 -9.46 8.23 -8.73
N ASP A 101 -8.79 9.26 -8.22
CA ASP A 101 -7.52 9.72 -8.75
C ASP A 101 -6.34 8.90 -8.20
N VAL A 102 -6.49 8.40 -6.95
CA VAL A 102 -5.42 7.68 -6.23
C VAL A 102 -5.98 6.51 -5.42
N MET A 103 -5.31 5.37 -5.47
CA MET A 103 -5.61 4.19 -4.65
C MET A 103 -4.42 3.84 -3.75
N MET A 104 -4.71 3.55 -2.47
CA MET A 104 -3.71 3.05 -1.52
C MET A 104 -3.89 1.55 -1.38
N VAL A 105 -2.89 0.80 -1.82
CA VAL A 105 -2.93 -0.63 -2.10
C VAL A 105 -1.93 -1.37 -1.24
N GLY A 106 -2.32 -2.49 -0.64
CA GLY A 106 -1.41 -3.43 0.02
C GLY A 106 -0.62 -4.21 -1.02
N PHE A 107 0.70 -4.14 -0.95
CA PHE A 107 1.58 -4.90 -1.83
C PHE A 107 2.94 -5.11 -1.18
N ASN A 108 3.45 -6.34 -1.23
CA ASN A 108 4.77 -6.69 -0.71
C ASN A 108 5.26 -8.02 -1.34
N PRO A 109 6.52 -8.43 -1.11
CA PRO A 109 7.05 -9.69 -1.65
C PRO A 109 6.22 -10.92 -1.35
N LEU A 110 5.55 -11.00 -0.18
CA LEU A 110 4.74 -12.15 0.21
C LEU A 110 3.39 -12.20 -0.51
N ASN A 111 2.73 -11.05 -0.67
CA ASN A 111 1.46 -10.96 -1.38
C ASN A 111 1.60 -10.02 -2.58
N GLN A 112 1.62 -10.61 -3.77
CA GLN A 112 1.82 -9.93 -5.04
C GLN A 112 0.52 -9.85 -5.87
N SER A 113 -0.63 -10.18 -5.29
CA SER A 113 -1.91 -10.32 -6.01
C SER A 113 -2.38 -9.02 -6.68
N ALA A 114 -2.06 -7.85 -6.11
CA ALA A 114 -2.39 -6.54 -6.68
C ALA A 114 -1.84 -6.34 -8.09
N ARG A 115 -0.75 -7.03 -8.46
CA ARG A 115 -0.16 -6.97 -9.80
C ARG A 115 -1.18 -7.27 -10.90
N LYS A 116 -2.01 -8.31 -10.70
CA LYS A 116 -3.02 -8.73 -11.66
C LYS A 116 -4.38 -8.09 -11.39
N SER A 117 -4.75 -7.95 -10.13
CA SER A 117 -6.10 -7.54 -9.73
C SER A 117 -6.30 -6.03 -9.74
N VAL A 118 -5.22 -5.23 -9.61
CA VAL A 118 -5.29 -3.77 -9.46
C VAL A 118 -4.39 -3.05 -10.46
N PHE A 119 -3.06 -3.33 -10.47
CA PHE A 119 -2.09 -2.49 -11.18
C PHE A 119 -2.31 -2.44 -12.70
N ALA A 120 -2.70 -3.54 -13.33
CA ALA A 120 -2.96 -3.55 -14.76
C ALA A 120 -4.02 -2.50 -15.16
N GLN A 121 -5.11 -2.41 -14.40
CA GLN A 121 -6.20 -1.46 -14.65
C GLN A 121 -5.85 -0.03 -14.23
N THR A 122 -5.11 0.16 -13.12
CA THR A 122 -4.71 1.51 -12.68
C THR A 122 -3.71 2.16 -13.63
N ILE A 123 -2.83 1.38 -14.28
CA ILE A 123 -1.95 1.87 -15.34
C ILE A 123 -2.79 2.38 -16.52
N GLU A 124 -3.74 1.58 -17.01
CA GLU A 124 -4.62 1.94 -18.12
C GLU A 124 -5.44 3.20 -17.82
N LYS A 125 -6.05 3.25 -16.61
CA LYS A 125 -6.88 4.35 -16.15
C LYS A 125 -6.09 5.57 -15.63
N LYS A 126 -4.76 5.49 -15.55
CA LYS A 126 -3.86 6.53 -15.02
C LYS A 126 -4.18 6.91 -13.56
N ILE A 127 -4.55 5.93 -12.75
CA ILE A 127 -4.79 6.11 -11.31
C ILE A 127 -3.47 6.01 -10.57
N GLY A 128 -3.17 6.99 -9.69
CA GLY A 128 -1.98 6.99 -8.86
C GLY A 128 -2.03 5.90 -7.79
N ILE A 129 -0.91 5.21 -7.54
CA ILE A 129 -0.79 4.16 -6.54
C ILE A 129 0.15 4.55 -5.41
N LEU A 130 -0.38 4.48 -4.17
CA LEU A 130 0.42 4.49 -2.95
C LEU A 130 0.46 3.06 -2.39
N VAL A 131 1.63 2.47 -2.34
CA VAL A 131 1.82 1.13 -1.75
C VAL A 131 1.89 1.24 -0.24
N MET A 132 1.00 0.57 0.45
CA MET A 132 1.10 0.33 1.89
C MET A 132 1.56 -1.10 2.16
N PHE A 133 2.17 -1.32 3.31
CA PHE A 133 2.61 -2.65 3.76
C PHE A 133 3.77 -3.25 2.96
N ALA A 134 4.55 -2.44 2.26
CA ALA A 134 5.79 -2.89 1.62
C ALA A 134 6.68 -3.67 2.59
N VAL A 135 6.77 -3.17 3.84
CA VAL A 135 7.40 -3.88 4.96
C VAL A 135 6.40 -3.99 6.12
N ARG A 136 6.09 -5.22 6.51
CA ARG A 136 5.26 -5.54 7.68
C ARG A 136 6.05 -6.45 8.62
N ARG A 137 5.41 -6.93 9.70
CA ARG A 137 6.05 -7.72 10.75
C ARG A 137 6.82 -8.94 10.21
N ALA A 138 6.24 -9.67 9.26
CA ALA A 138 6.89 -10.83 8.65
C ALA A 138 8.19 -10.45 7.92
N LEU A 139 8.22 -9.30 7.23
CA LEU A 139 9.40 -8.85 6.49
C LEU A 139 10.40 -8.03 7.34
N SER A 140 10.12 -7.85 8.64
CA SER A 140 11.00 -7.14 9.57
C SER A 140 11.40 -7.96 10.80
N ARG A 141 10.86 -9.18 10.94
CA ARG A 141 11.13 -10.09 12.07
C ARG A 141 11.29 -11.52 11.56
N PRO A 142 12.50 -12.08 11.61
CA PRO A 142 12.79 -13.42 11.05
C PRO A 142 11.87 -14.51 11.58
N GLU A 143 11.56 -14.49 12.88
CA GLU A 143 10.69 -15.49 13.51
C GLU A 143 9.27 -15.42 12.93
N ARG A 144 8.75 -14.19 12.73
CA ARG A 144 7.41 -14.03 12.14
C ARG A 144 7.38 -14.42 10.67
N LEU A 145 8.46 -14.16 9.93
CA LEU A 145 8.58 -14.62 8.54
C LEU A 145 8.54 -16.14 8.45
N LYS A 146 9.27 -16.84 9.32
CA LYS A 146 9.25 -18.29 9.41
C LYS A 146 7.86 -18.84 9.70
N GLU A 147 7.15 -18.27 10.69
CA GLU A 147 5.76 -18.65 11.01
C GLU A 147 4.83 -18.50 9.79
N VAL A 148 4.87 -17.34 9.12
CA VAL A 148 4.05 -17.09 7.93
C VAL A 148 4.39 -18.07 6.79
N LEU A 149 5.67 -18.38 6.58
CA LEU A 149 6.06 -19.36 5.56
C LEU A 149 5.54 -20.77 5.87
N VAL A 150 5.59 -21.20 7.14
CA VAL A 150 5.01 -22.49 7.55
C VAL A 150 3.50 -22.49 7.27
N GLU A 151 2.77 -21.45 7.66
CA GLU A 151 1.33 -21.32 7.37
C GLU A 151 1.04 -21.40 5.85
N LEU A 152 1.85 -20.74 5.01
CA LEU A 152 1.68 -20.74 3.55
C LEU A 152 2.01 -22.10 2.91
N ILE A 153 3.01 -22.81 3.45
CA ILE A 153 3.34 -24.19 3.01
C ILE A 153 2.19 -25.14 3.37
N GLU A 154 1.68 -25.09 4.59
CA GLU A 154 0.54 -25.90 5.03
C GLU A 154 -0.71 -25.68 4.18
N ARG A 155 -0.94 -24.44 3.72
CA ARG A 155 -2.03 -24.09 2.78
C ARG A 155 -1.74 -24.48 1.33
N GLY A 156 -0.52 -24.94 1.01
CA GLY A 156 -0.09 -25.26 -0.35
C GLY A 156 0.09 -24.02 -1.27
N GLU A 157 0.16 -22.83 -0.68
CA GLU A 157 0.40 -21.58 -1.43
C GLU A 157 1.88 -21.37 -1.76
N VAL A 158 2.78 -21.91 -0.92
CA VAL A 158 4.23 -21.93 -1.11
C VAL A 158 4.71 -23.39 -1.12
N ASN A 159 5.62 -23.72 -2.03
CA ASN A 159 6.24 -25.03 -2.04
C ASN A 159 7.40 -25.06 -1.04
N ALA A 160 7.41 -26.05 -0.12
CA ALA A 160 8.46 -26.19 0.88
C ALA A 160 9.87 -26.34 0.29
N GLN A 161 9.98 -26.84 -0.94
CA GLN A 161 11.28 -27.00 -1.63
C GLN A 161 11.82 -25.66 -2.19
N ASP A 162 10.99 -24.62 -2.26
CA ASP A 162 11.38 -23.30 -2.80
C ASP A 162 11.90 -22.34 -1.71
N VAL A 163 11.84 -22.73 -0.43
CA VAL A 163 12.22 -21.87 0.71
C VAL A 163 13.09 -22.62 1.72
N ASP A 164 14.08 -21.90 2.26
CA ASP A 164 14.84 -22.37 3.44
C ASP A 164 14.20 -21.77 4.70
N LEU A 165 13.68 -22.61 5.58
CA LEU A 165 13.06 -22.16 6.83
C LEU A 165 14.09 -21.78 7.90
N GLU A 166 15.37 -22.13 7.75
CA GLU A 166 16.41 -21.71 8.68
C GLU A 166 16.98 -20.32 8.31
N ASP A 167 16.93 -19.95 7.02
CA ASP A 167 17.29 -18.62 6.54
C ASP A 167 16.25 -18.11 5.52
N PRO A 168 15.02 -17.79 5.99
CA PRO A 168 13.94 -17.36 5.11
C PRO A 168 14.31 -16.11 4.33
N LEU A 169 14.26 -16.19 3.00
CA LEU A 169 14.63 -15.10 2.08
C LEU A 169 16.09 -14.64 2.17
N GLY A 170 16.98 -15.40 2.81
CA GLY A 170 18.40 -15.07 2.93
C GLY A 170 19.11 -14.92 1.58
N PHE A 171 18.62 -15.60 0.54
CA PHE A 171 19.13 -15.47 -0.82
C PHE A 171 19.08 -14.04 -1.38
N LEU A 172 18.31 -13.12 -0.76
CA LEU A 172 18.24 -11.71 -1.15
C LEU A 172 19.40 -10.88 -0.60
N VAL A 173 20.06 -11.37 0.48
CA VAL A 173 21.05 -10.60 1.24
C VAL A 173 22.46 -11.10 0.90
N HIS A 174 23.06 -10.50 -0.12
CA HIS A 174 24.40 -10.86 -0.60
C HIS A 174 25.08 -9.65 -1.27
N GLU A 175 26.36 -9.79 -1.62
CA GLU A 175 27.10 -8.79 -2.38
C GLU A 175 26.42 -8.57 -3.76
N GLY A 176 26.04 -7.33 -4.06
CA GLY A 176 25.25 -6.95 -5.25
C GLY A 176 23.75 -7.11 -5.09
N GLY A 177 23.27 -7.80 -4.05
CA GLY A 177 21.86 -7.96 -3.69
C GLY A 177 21.33 -6.86 -2.76
N ALA A 178 20.43 -7.24 -1.86
CA ALA A 178 19.93 -6.36 -0.81
C ALA A 178 20.84 -6.39 0.43
N THR A 179 20.75 -5.34 1.25
CA THR A 179 21.49 -5.26 2.52
C THR A 179 20.68 -5.85 3.68
N SER A 180 19.38 -6.06 3.48
CA SER A 180 18.47 -6.67 4.46
C SER A 180 17.16 -7.04 3.77
N ILE A 181 16.33 -7.86 4.43
CA ILE A 181 14.98 -8.19 3.95
C ILE A 181 14.08 -6.94 3.78
N PRO A 182 14.04 -5.97 4.73
CA PRO A 182 13.34 -4.71 4.50
C PRO A 182 13.82 -3.92 3.28
N ASP A 183 15.14 -3.86 3.04
CA ASP A 183 15.72 -3.23 1.84
C ASP A 183 15.21 -3.91 0.57
N ALA A 184 15.27 -5.24 0.52
CA ALA A 184 14.75 -6.02 -0.60
C ALA A 184 13.27 -5.73 -0.85
N ALA A 185 12.45 -5.71 0.23
CA ALA A 185 11.02 -5.51 0.14
C ALA A 185 10.65 -4.11 -0.39
N TYR A 186 11.34 -3.06 0.06
CA TYR A 186 11.13 -1.71 -0.48
C TYR A 186 11.53 -1.62 -1.95
N ARG A 187 12.69 -2.16 -2.34
CA ARG A 187 13.15 -2.16 -3.74
C ARG A 187 12.22 -2.96 -4.64
N PHE A 188 11.76 -4.13 -4.18
CA PHE A 188 10.77 -4.94 -4.89
C PHE A 188 9.48 -4.16 -5.17
N CYS A 189 8.94 -3.46 -4.17
CA CYS A 189 7.73 -2.66 -4.33
C CYS A 189 7.96 -1.41 -5.17
N ARG A 190 9.10 -0.73 -5.03
CA ARG A 190 9.47 0.47 -5.78
C ARG A 190 9.54 0.19 -7.29
N ASP A 191 10.12 -0.94 -7.64
CA ASP A 191 10.43 -1.29 -9.02
C ASP A 191 9.28 -2.06 -9.70
N GLU A 192 8.16 -2.25 -9.01
CA GLU A 192 6.98 -2.88 -9.59
C GLU A 192 6.25 -1.92 -10.54
N PRO A 193 5.99 -2.31 -11.80
CA PRO A 193 5.22 -1.47 -12.72
C PRO A 193 3.85 -1.08 -12.16
N GLY A 194 3.50 0.21 -12.26
CA GLY A 194 2.23 0.74 -11.77
C GLY A 194 2.24 1.22 -10.34
N THR A 195 3.35 1.10 -9.60
CA THR A 195 3.53 1.72 -8.28
C THR A 195 4.16 3.12 -8.44
N HIS A 196 3.76 4.08 -7.59
CA HIS A 196 4.22 5.46 -7.70
C HIS A 196 4.87 5.94 -6.40
N VAL A 197 4.30 5.62 -5.26
CA VAL A 197 4.80 6.00 -3.94
C VAL A 197 4.78 4.80 -3.01
N ILE A 198 5.90 4.52 -2.35
CA ILE A 198 5.99 3.47 -1.34
C ILE A 198 5.96 4.12 0.04
N LEU A 199 4.91 3.84 0.80
CA LEU A 199 4.75 4.40 2.13
C LEU A 199 5.73 3.74 3.11
N SER A 200 6.52 4.57 3.77
CA SER A 200 7.42 4.16 4.84
C SER A 200 7.08 4.92 6.12
N GLY A 201 7.01 4.22 7.24
CA GLY A 201 6.72 4.83 8.53
C GLY A 201 7.48 4.11 9.65
N THR A 202 8.28 4.87 10.41
CA THR A 202 9.01 4.36 11.57
C THR A 202 9.20 5.48 12.60
N GLY A 203 9.20 5.12 13.89
CA GLY A 203 9.60 6.01 14.97
C GLY A 203 11.10 5.97 15.28
N ASN A 204 11.88 5.13 14.59
CA ASN A 204 13.31 4.99 14.80
C ASN A 204 14.08 5.72 13.69
N PRO A 205 14.91 6.77 14.03
CA PRO A 205 15.69 7.52 13.04
C PRO A 205 16.67 6.66 12.23
N VAL A 206 17.24 5.61 12.83
CA VAL A 206 18.16 4.69 12.13
C VAL A 206 17.42 3.93 11.04
N HIS A 207 16.20 3.43 11.35
CA HIS A 207 15.36 2.79 10.34
C HIS A 207 14.92 3.76 9.25
N LEU A 208 14.64 5.03 9.61
CA LEU A 208 14.29 6.05 8.62
C LEU A 208 15.44 6.27 7.62
N GLN A 209 16.68 6.43 8.13
CA GLN A 209 17.86 6.59 7.26
C GLN A 209 18.08 5.37 6.36
N ALA A 210 17.94 4.14 6.92
CA ALA A 210 18.05 2.92 6.14
C ALA A 210 16.97 2.84 5.05
N ASN A 211 15.72 3.19 5.37
CA ASN A 211 14.62 3.20 4.41
C ASN A 211 14.83 4.24 3.30
N LEU A 212 15.33 5.45 3.63
CA LEU A 212 15.64 6.47 2.63
C LEU A 212 16.76 6.00 1.69
N ALA A 213 17.85 5.45 2.25
CA ALA A 213 18.96 4.92 1.45
C ALA A 213 18.51 3.83 0.44
N THR A 214 17.48 3.05 0.76
CA THR A 214 16.92 2.03 -0.13
C THR A 214 16.44 2.62 -1.46
N PHE A 215 15.86 3.83 -1.45
CA PHE A 215 15.33 4.46 -2.66
C PHE A 215 16.40 4.96 -3.63
N GLU A 216 17.63 5.11 -3.15
CA GLU A 216 18.80 5.51 -3.97
C GLU A 216 19.58 4.30 -4.53
N ARG A 217 19.29 3.10 -4.02
CA ARG A 217 19.96 1.87 -4.47
C ARG A 217 19.46 1.39 -5.82
N PRO A 218 20.29 0.66 -6.60
CA PRO A 218 19.83 0.03 -7.85
C PRO A 218 18.70 -0.96 -7.61
N SER A 219 18.03 -1.38 -8.67
CA SER A 219 17.04 -2.46 -8.62
C SER A 219 17.62 -3.75 -8.06
N LEU A 220 16.79 -4.62 -7.49
CA LEU A 220 17.22 -5.97 -7.11
C LEU A 220 17.77 -6.69 -8.34
N PRO A 221 18.79 -7.55 -8.18
CA PRO A 221 19.18 -8.46 -9.26
C PRO A 221 17.95 -9.19 -9.81
N GLU A 222 17.86 -9.29 -11.13
CA GLU A 222 16.68 -9.88 -11.77
C GLU A 222 16.45 -11.33 -11.35
N VAL A 223 17.52 -12.08 -11.08
CA VAL A 223 17.42 -13.47 -10.59
C VAL A 223 16.74 -13.53 -9.24
N ASP A 224 17.04 -12.61 -8.33
CA ASP A 224 16.44 -12.55 -6.99
C ASP A 224 14.98 -12.11 -7.06
N ARG A 225 14.70 -11.10 -7.89
CA ARG A 225 13.35 -10.62 -8.12
C ARG A 225 12.45 -11.74 -8.71
N GLN A 226 12.94 -12.46 -9.71
CA GLN A 226 12.22 -13.58 -10.32
C GLN A 226 12.04 -14.73 -9.34
N HIS A 227 13.01 -14.99 -8.48
CA HIS A 227 12.89 -16.00 -7.44
C HIS A 227 11.78 -15.64 -6.45
N LEU A 228 11.73 -14.38 -5.93
CA LEU A 228 10.61 -13.90 -5.11
C LEU A 228 9.25 -14.07 -5.82
N VAL A 229 9.18 -13.66 -7.08
CA VAL A 229 7.95 -13.80 -7.87
C VAL A 229 7.51 -15.25 -7.98
N ARG A 230 8.44 -16.18 -8.20
CA ARG A 230 8.15 -17.60 -8.32
C ARG A 230 7.64 -18.21 -7.01
N ILE A 231 8.31 -17.92 -5.88
CA ILE A 231 7.94 -18.44 -4.56
C ILE A 231 6.50 -18.04 -4.22
N PHE A 232 6.18 -16.76 -4.31
CA PHE A 232 4.92 -16.20 -3.81
C PHE A 232 3.83 -15.98 -4.86
N ARG A 233 3.99 -16.50 -6.08
CA ARG A 233 3.05 -16.28 -7.21
C ARG A 233 1.60 -16.68 -6.96
N ARG A 234 1.36 -17.56 -5.98
CA ARG A 234 0.03 -18.09 -5.63
C ARG A 234 -0.50 -17.51 -4.33
N VAL A 235 0.29 -16.70 -3.65
CA VAL A 235 -0.06 -16.17 -2.34
C VAL A 235 -0.95 -14.95 -2.49
N ASP A 236 -2.15 -15.06 -1.94
CA ASP A 236 -3.12 -13.95 -1.84
C ASP A 236 -3.86 -13.92 -0.49
N SER A 237 -3.48 -14.79 0.45
CA SER A 237 -4.17 -15.01 1.73
C SER A 237 -3.59 -14.24 2.91
N VAL A 238 -2.44 -13.58 2.76
CA VAL A 238 -1.73 -12.90 3.85
C VAL A 238 -1.42 -11.44 3.53
N ALA A 239 -1.40 -10.60 4.55
CA ALA A 239 -0.99 -9.20 4.43
C ALA A 239 0.46 -8.96 4.89
N GLY A 240 1.18 -9.99 5.34
CA GLY A 240 2.55 -9.91 5.88
C GLY A 240 2.60 -9.49 7.36
N ASN A 241 1.55 -9.73 8.13
CA ASN A 241 1.49 -9.45 9.58
C ASN A 241 2.15 -10.56 10.41
#